data_aeb5bd1e2ac5d8e641e166e1c0434b9c
#
_entry.id   aeb5bd1e2ac5d8e641e166e1c0434b9c
#
_cell.length_a   1.000
_cell.length_b   1.000
_cell.length_c   1.000
_cell.angle_alpha   90.00
_cell.angle_beta   90.00
_cell.angle_gamma   90.00
#
_symmetry.space_group_name_H-M   'P 1'
#
loop_
_entity.id
_entity.type
_entity.pdbx_description
1 polymer ?
#
loop_
_entity_poly.entity_id
_entity_poly.type
_entity_poly.pdbx_seq_one_letter_code
_entity_poly.pdbx_strand_id
1 'polypeptide(L)'
;NLKEWAGVRGISYQTALRWYHRGLMPVPVRRVGRLVLVDCDEHGLPFEGSTFEPTKTIIYARVSSADQKSDLDRQIARVMTWASAKELSVDGVVTEVGSGLDGHRKKFEKLLRDGSVRTILVEHRDRFCRFGSEYIEAALSAQNRRLLVVDDKEIEDDLVQDMTDVLTSMCARLYGCLLYTS
;
A
#
# COMPACT_ATOMS: atom_id res chain seq x y z
N ASN A 1 -20.54 17.95 0.28
CA ASN A 1 -19.37 17.68 -0.57
C ASN A 1 -18.08 18.26 0.04
N LEU A 2 -16.90 17.96 -0.56
CA LEU A 2 -15.60 18.38 -0.01
C LEU A 2 -15.47 19.90 0.17
N LYS A 3 -16.08 20.69 -0.72
CA LYS A 3 -16.03 22.16 -0.64
C LYS A 3 -16.88 22.69 0.52
N GLU A 4 -18.06 22.14 0.70
CA GLU A 4 -18.96 22.46 1.82
C GLU A 4 -18.33 22.07 3.15
N TRP A 5 -17.78 20.87 3.23
CA TRP A 5 -17.08 20.39 4.41
C TRP A 5 -15.89 21.29 4.78
N ALA A 6 -15.09 21.72 3.80
CA ALA A 6 -13.99 22.64 4.03
C ALA A 6 -14.50 23.97 4.64
N GLY A 7 -15.63 24.48 4.15
CA GLY A 7 -16.28 25.68 4.69
C GLY A 7 -16.71 25.51 6.15
N VAL A 8 -17.37 24.39 6.49
CA VAL A 8 -17.80 24.07 7.87
C VAL A 8 -16.60 23.96 8.81
N ARG A 9 -15.49 23.41 8.34
CA ARG A 9 -14.25 23.24 9.12
C ARG A 9 -13.35 24.48 9.13
N GLY A 10 -13.74 25.57 8.46
CA GLY A 10 -12.98 26.82 8.42
C GLY A 10 -11.63 26.71 7.69
N ILE A 11 -11.48 25.74 6.77
CA ILE A 11 -10.26 25.53 5.98
C ILE A 11 -10.50 25.81 4.49
N SER A 12 -9.44 26.14 3.76
CA SER A 12 -9.55 26.34 2.31
C SER A 12 -9.86 25.04 1.58
N TYR A 13 -10.62 25.13 0.48
CA TYR A 13 -10.88 23.98 -0.39
C TYR A 13 -9.58 23.33 -0.90
N GLN A 14 -8.54 24.11 -1.18
CA GLN A 14 -7.23 23.63 -1.60
C GLN A 14 -6.56 22.77 -0.51
N THR A 15 -6.71 23.15 0.74
CA THR A 15 -6.23 22.37 1.89
C THR A 15 -6.97 21.03 2.00
N ALA A 16 -8.31 21.06 1.93
CA ALA A 16 -9.14 19.87 1.96
C ALA A 16 -8.81 18.92 0.78
N LEU A 17 -8.63 19.47 -0.42
CA LEU A 17 -8.26 18.69 -1.62
C LEU A 17 -6.89 18.05 -1.45
N ARG A 18 -5.93 18.76 -0.87
CA ARG A 18 -4.60 18.20 -0.56
C ARG A 18 -4.68 17.06 0.45
N TRP A 19 -5.50 17.21 1.48
CA TRP A 19 -5.73 16.13 2.47
C TRP A 19 -6.39 14.92 1.81
N TYR A 20 -7.39 15.15 0.96
CA TYR A 20 -8.04 14.08 0.20
C TYR A 20 -7.02 13.29 -0.66
N HIS A 21 -6.19 13.98 -1.44
CA HIS A 21 -5.18 13.32 -2.29
C HIS A 21 -4.08 12.60 -1.50
N ARG A 22 -3.83 13.03 -0.28
CA ARG A 22 -2.85 12.40 0.62
C ARG A 22 -3.44 11.31 1.52
N GLY A 23 -4.74 11.07 1.47
CA GLY A 23 -5.42 10.14 2.38
C GLY A 23 -5.43 10.61 3.84
N LEU A 24 -5.32 11.92 4.09
CA LEU A 24 -5.26 12.53 5.42
C LEU A 24 -6.60 13.13 5.87
N MET A 25 -7.70 12.77 5.21
CA MET A 25 -9.02 13.24 5.59
C MET A 25 -9.40 12.70 6.97
N PRO A 26 -9.81 13.57 7.91
CA PRO A 26 -10.22 13.15 9.26
C PRO A 26 -11.64 12.57 9.32
N VAL A 27 -12.32 12.50 8.18
CA VAL A 27 -13.68 12.00 8.00
C VAL A 27 -13.73 11.06 6.80
N PRO A 28 -14.64 10.07 6.78
CA PRO A 28 -14.83 9.20 5.62
C PRO A 28 -15.18 10.00 4.37
N VAL A 29 -14.56 9.65 3.26
CA VAL A 29 -14.82 10.28 1.97
C VAL A 29 -15.00 9.24 0.89
N ARG A 30 -15.93 9.46 -0.03
CA ARG A 30 -16.13 8.62 -1.20
C ARG A 30 -16.17 9.44 -2.48
N ARG A 31 -15.63 8.91 -3.55
CA ARG A 31 -15.66 9.56 -4.86
C ARG A 31 -16.83 9.04 -5.68
N VAL A 32 -17.66 9.95 -6.17
CA VAL A 32 -18.74 9.64 -7.10
C VAL A 32 -18.51 10.48 -8.37
N GLY A 33 -17.97 9.85 -9.40
CA GLY A 33 -17.57 10.53 -10.63
C GLY A 33 -16.48 11.57 -10.35
N ARG A 34 -16.83 12.86 -10.56
CA ARG A 34 -15.93 14.01 -10.30
C ARG A 34 -16.12 14.61 -8.90
N LEU A 35 -17.13 14.20 -8.17
CA LEU A 35 -17.44 14.71 -6.85
C LEU A 35 -16.75 13.89 -5.76
N VAL A 36 -16.23 14.57 -4.74
CA VAL A 36 -15.78 13.98 -3.49
C VAL A 36 -16.85 14.29 -2.44
N LEU A 37 -17.57 13.24 -2.03
CA LEU A 37 -18.56 13.32 -0.97
C LEU A 37 -17.85 13.06 0.36
N VAL A 38 -18.27 13.78 1.38
CA VAL A 38 -17.74 13.67 2.75
C VAL A 38 -18.89 13.19 3.63
N ASP A 39 -18.68 12.06 4.31
CA ASP A 39 -19.67 11.49 5.23
C ASP A 39 -19.43 12.08 6.63
N CYS A 40 -20.19 13.15 6.97
CA CYS A 40 -20.05 13.89 8.21
C CYS A 40 -21.39 14.48 8.64
N ASP A 41 -21.46 14.83 9.93
CA ASP A 41 -22.57 15.59 10.52
C ASP A 41 -22.56 17.07 10.08
N GLU A 42 -23.49 17.86 10.63
CA GLU A 42 -23.62 19.30 10.36
C GLU A 42 -22.42 20.14 10.83
N HIS A 43 -21.61 19.60 11.76
CA HIS A 43 -20.40 20.24 12.27
C HIS A 43 -19.12 19.77 11.51
N GLY A 44 -19.26 18.93 10.48
CA GLY A 44 -18.16 18.38 9.71
C GLY A 44 -17.35 17.32 10.47
N LEU A 45 -17.94 16.70 11.51
CA LEU A 45 -17.36 15.58 12.25
C LEU A 45 -17.87 14.24 11.66
N PRO A 46 -17.12 13.13 11.79
CA PRO A 46 -17.62 11.83 11.41
C PRO A 46 -18.92 11.52 12.16
N PHE A 47 -19.91 10.92 11.51
CA PHE A 47 -21.07 10.38 12.22
C PHE A 47 -20.61 9.40 13.30
N GLU A 48 -21.19 9.46 14.51
CA GLU A 48 -20.96 8.45 15.55
C GLU A 48 -21.34 7.07 15.00
N GLY A 49 -20.39 6.15 14.94
CA GLY A 49 -20.54 4.82 14.33
C GLY A 49 -20.24 4.77 12.83
N SER A 50 -19.89 5.88 12.17
CA SER A 50 -19.37 5.91 10.80
C SER A 50 -17.92 5.41 10.78
N THR A 51 -17.71 4.14 11.06
CA THR A 51 -16.46 3.47 10.74
C THR A 51 -16.43 3.27 9.23
N PHE A 52 -15.47 3.90 8.57
CA PHE A 52 -15.16 3.55 7.18
C PHE A 52 -14.63 2.09 7.19
N GLU A 53 -15.55 1.17 6.93
CA GLU A 53 -15.16 -0.23 6.80
C GLU A 53 -14.40 -0.39 5.47
N PRO A 54 -13.12 -0.71 5.51
CA PRO A 54 -12.38 -1.04 4.30
C PRO A 54 -13.02 -2.28 3.66
N THR A 55 -13.27 -2.25 2.35
CA THR A 55 -13.97 -3.33 1.66
C THR A 55 -13.14 -3.97 0.56
N LYS A 56 -12.20 -3.22 -0.04
CA LYS A 56 -11.46 -3.67 -1.23
C LYS A 56 -10.44 -4.75 -0.92
N THR A 57 -10.34 -5.69 -1.85
CA THR A 57 -9.30 -6.71 -1.88
C THR A 57 -8.34 -6.41 -3.04
N ILE A 58 -7.07 -6.18 -2.74
CA ILE A 58 -6.05 -5.81 -3.72
C ILE A 58 -4.94 -6.87 -3.73
N ILE A 59 -4.59 -7.35 -4.92
CA ILE A 59 -3.39 -8.15 -5.11
C ILE A 59 -2.18 -7.22 -5.18
N TYR A 60 -1.14 -7.54 -4.43
CA TYR A 60 0.16 -6.90 -4.54
C TYR A 60 1.19 -7.92 -5.04
N ALA A 61 1.85 -7.62 -6.16
CA ALA A 61 2.91 -8.43 -6.74
C ALA A 61 4.17 -7.59 -6.94
N ARG A 62 5.34 -8.17 -6.64
CA ARG A 62 6.64 -7.49 -6.71
C ARG A 62 7.70 -8.40 -7.30
N VAL A 63 8.60 -7.80 -8.09
CA VAL A 63 9.88 -8.38 -8.51
C VAL A 63 11.01 -7.42 -8.22
N SER A 64 12.22 -7.93 -8.04
CA SER A 64 13.39 -7.12 -7.69
C SER A 64 13.90 -6.32 -8.88
N SER A 65 13.79 -6.85 -10.10
CA SER A 65 14.32 -6.22 -11.31
C SER A 65 13.32 -6.24 -12.49
N ALA A 66 13.56 -5.39 -13.49
CA ALA A 66 12.66 -5.21 -14.62
C ALA A 66 12.66 -6.37 -15.63
N ASP A 67 13.70 -7.16 -15.67
CA ASP A 67 13.82 -8.37 -16.50
C ASP A 67 12.94 -9.52 -15.98
N GLN A 68 12.55 -9.48 -14.69
CA GLN A 68 11.66 -10.45 -14.06
C GLN A 68 10.16 -10.12 -14.24
N LYS A 69 9.78 -9.28 -15.20
CA LYS A 69 8.35 -8.90 -15.38
C LYS A 69 7.42 -10.08 -15.68
N SER A 70 7.91 -11.12 -16.36
CA SER A 70 7.13 -12.34 -16.57
C SER A 70 6.75 -13.05 -15.27
N ASP A 71 7.52 -12.83 -14.20
CA ASP A 71 7.23 -13.38 -12.88
C ASP A 71 6.08 -12.65 -12.20
N LEU A 72 5.90 -11.34 -12.48
CA LEU A 72 4.72 -10.59 -11.99
C LEU A 72 3.43 -11.22 -12.51
N ASP A 73 3.36 -11.54 -13.81
CA ASP A 73 2.16 -12.12 -14.40
C ASP A 73 1.88 -13.51 -13.81
N ARG A 74 2.93 -14.30 -13.56
CA ARG A 74 2.81 -15.61 -12.89
C ARG A 74 2.33 -15.49 -11.45
N GLN A 75 2.87 -14.54 -10.68
CA GLN A 75 2.44 -14.24 -9.30
C GLN A 75 0.95 -13.87 -9.27
N ILE A 76 0.55 -12.93 -10.13
CA ILE A 76 -0.84 -12.47 -10.22
C ILE A 76 -1.77 -13.64 -10.57
N ALA A 77 -1.41 -14.46 -11.57
CA ALA A 77 -2.24 -15.58 -11.98
C ALA A 77 -2.44 -16.61 -10.85
N ARG A 78 -1.40 -16.93 -10.07
CA ARG A 78 -1.49 -17.85 -8.92
C ARG A 78 -2.37 -17.26 -7.82
N VAL A 79 -2.18 -15.99 -7.46
CA VAL A 79 -2.98 -15.32 -6.44
C VAL A 79 -4.44 -15.21 -6.87
N MET A 80 -4.72 -14.91 -8.14
CA MET A 80 -6.10 -14.87 -8.69
C MET A 80 -6.77 -16.24 -8.65
N THR A 81 -6.05 -17.30 -9.01
CA THR A 81 -6.56 -18.69 -8.94
C THR A 81 -6.91 -19.04 -7.49
N TRP A 82 -6.03 -18.73 -6.57
CA TRP A 82 -6.24 -18.97 -5.14
C TRP A 82 -7.43 -18.15 -4.60
N ALA A 83 -7.52 -16.85 -4.95
CA ALA A 83 -8.62 -15.99 -4.55
C ALA A 83 -9.96 -16.51 -5.07
N SER A 84 -10.02 -16.96 -6.34
CA SER A 84 -11.21 -17.57 -6.94
C SER A 84 -11.64 -18.84 -6.20
N ALA A 85 -10.67 -19.70 -5.84
CA ALA A 85 -10.96 -20.92 -5.07
C ALA A 85 -11.49 -20.65 -3.64
N LYS A 86 -11.21 -19.44 -3.11
CA LYS A 86 -11.69 -18.95 -1.80
C LYS A 86 -12.94 -18.06 -1.91
N GLU A 87 -13.50 -17.92 -3.10
CA GLU A 87 -14.66 -17.04 -3.39
C GLU A 87 -14.40 -15.57 -2.99
N LEU A 88 -13.13 -15.13 -3.04
CA LEU A 88 -12.74 -13.75 -2.77
C LEU A 88 -12.81 -12.92 -4.04
N SER A 89 -13.60 -11.86 -4.02
CA SER A 89 -13.61 -10.86 -5.09
C SER A 89 -12.36 -9.99 -5.01
N VAL A 90 -11.66 -9.83 -6.15
CA VAL A 90 -10.47 -8.98 -6.27
C VAL A 90 -10.84 -7.68 -6.99
N ASP A 91 -10.63 -6.54 -6.33
CA ASP A 91 -10.98 -5.22 -6.85
C ASP A 91 -9.86 -4.57 -7.66
N GLY A 92 -8.64 -5.06 -7.55
CA GLY A 92 -7.52 -4.51 -8.29
C GLY A 92 -6.20 -5.21 -8.04
N VAL A 93 -5.21 -4.83 -8.84
CA VAL A 93 -3.84 -5.35 -8.79
C VAL A 93 -2.86 -4.20 -8.74
N VAL A 94 -1.89 -4.27 -7.83
CA VAL A 94 -0.77 -3.35 -7.72
C VAL A 94 0.51 -4.12 -7.99
N THR A 95 1.24 -3.72 -9.02
CA THR A 95 2.54 -4.31 -9.38
C THR A 95 3.67 -3.33 -9.16
N GLU A 96 4.78 -3.79 -8.62
CA GLU A 96 5.96 -2.98 -8.35
C GLU A 96 7.24 -3.69 -8.78
N VAL A 97 8.18 -2.92 -9.30
CA VAL A 97 9.55 -3.37 -9.58
C VAL A 97 10.47 -2.64 -8.61
N GLY A 98 11.17 -3.37 -7.77
CA GLY A 98 12.07 -2.83 -6.77
C GLY A 98 12.38 -3.85 -5.68
N SER A 99 13.49 -3.65 -4.97
CA SER A 99 13.94 -4.52 -3.90
C SER A 99 12.93 -4.61 -2.74
N GLY A 100 12.80 -5.78 -2.14
CA GLY A 100 12.02 -6.02 -0.92
C GLY A 100 12.56 -5.28 0.32
N LEU A 101 13.80 -4.82 0.23
CA LEU A 101 14.52 -4.08 1.27
C LEU A 101 14.47 -2.55 1.06
N ASP A 102 14.00 -2.09 -0.11
CA ASP A 102 13.87 -0.65 -0.39
C ASP A 102 12.65 -0.06 0.33
N GLY A 103 12.91 0.92 1.20
CA GLY A 103 11.86 1.67 1.89
C GLY A 103 11.10 2.67 0.99
N HIS A 104 11.50 2.86 -0.27
CA HIS A 104 10.92 3.88 -1.17
C HIS A 104 9.97 3.30 -2.22
N ARG A 105 9.26 2.24 -1.93
CA ARG A 105 8.26 1.61 -2.79
C ARG A 105 6.97 2.44 -2.85
N LYS A 106 6.93 3.38 -3.79
CA LYS A 106 5.84 4.38 -3.91
C LYS A 106 4.45 3.78 -4.07
N LYS A 107 4.33 2.66 -4.83
CA LYS A 107 3.03 1.99 -5.03
C LYS A 107 2.62 1.23 -3.77
N PHE A 108 3.58 0.60 -3.09
CA PHE A 108 3.36 -0.04 -1.81
C PHE A 108 2.91 0.95 -0.73
N GLU A 109 3.61 2.08 -0.59
CA GLU A 109 3.18 3.14 0.33
C GLU A 109 1.77 3.64 0.04
N LYS A 110 1.44 3.85 -1.24
CA LYS A 110 0.10 4.27 -1.65
C LYS A 110 -0.95 3.23 -1.27
N LEU A 111 -0.65 1.93 -1.47
CA LEU A 111 -1.52 0.83 -1.08
C LEU A 111 -1.75 0.78 0.44
N LEU A 112 -0.69 0.98 1.23
CA LEU A 112 -0.80 1.00 2.69
C LEU A 112 -1.62 2.20 3.19
N ARG A 113 -1.51 3.36 2.53
CA ARG A 113 -2.27 4.58 2.87
C ARG A 113 -3.72 4.56 2.38
N ASP A 114 -4.08 3.66 1.48
CA ASP A 114 -5.45 3.56 0.98
C ASP A 114 -6.35 2.86 2.01
N GLY A 115 -7.05 3.64 2.82
CA GLY A 115 -7.97 3.16 3.85
C GLY A 115 -9.17 2.37 3.28
N SER A 116 -9.44 2.40 1.97
CA SER A 116 -10.50 1.60 1.36
C SER A 116 -10.12 0.13 1.18
N VAL A 117 -8.82 -0.21 1.29
CA VAL A 117 -8.31 -1.56 1.12
C VAL A 117 -8.40 -2.33 2.43
N ARG A 118 -9.27 -3.33 2.47
CA ARG A 118 -9.44 -4.25 3.59
C ARG A 118 -8.42 -5.39 3.56
N THR A 119 -8.27 -6.00 2.39
CA THR A 119 -7.44 -7.20 2.24
C THR A 119 -6.36 -6.97 1.19
N ILE A 120 -5.12 -7.24 1.56
CA ILE A 120 -4.00 -7.30 0.64
C ILE A 120 -3.66 -8.77 0.43
N LEU A 121 -3.64 -9.22 -0.83
CA LEU A 121 -3.26 -10.58 -1.21
C LEU A 121 -1.86 -10.56 -1.79
N VAL A 122 -0.99 -11.45 -1.34
CA VAL A 122 0.36 -11.65 -1.89
C VAL A 122 0.62 -13.13 -2.11
N GLU A 123 1.47 -13.47 -3.06
CA GLU A 123 1.87 -14.86 -3.28
C GLU A 123 2.69 -15.38 -2.10
N HIS A 124 3.76 -14.67 -1.75
CA HIS A 124 4.66 -15.01 -0.64
C HIS A 124 4.87 -13.78 0.24
N ARG A 125 5.16 -13.98 1.51
CA ARG A 125 5.36 -12.93 2.51
C ARG A 125 6.49 -11.97 2.14
N ASP A 126 7.58 -12.48 1.58
CA ASP A 126 8.73 -11.71 1.12
C ASP A 126 8.42 -10.75 -0.05
N ARG A 127 7.38 -11.04 -0.84
CA ARG A 127 6.88 -10.11 -1.86
C ARG A 127 6.26 -8.87 -1.24
N PHE A 128 5.65 -9.02 -0.07
CA PHE A 128 5.09 -7.90 0.70
C PHE A 128 6.20 -7.09 1.38
N CYS A 129 6.96 -7.73 2.27
CA CYS A 129 8.07 -7.12 2.97
C CYS A 129 9.05 -8.21 3.40
N ARG A 130 10.32 -8.05 3.08
CA ARG A 130 11.36 -9.03 3.41
C ARG A 130 11.61 -9.11 4.92
N PHE A 131 11.59 -7.96 5.59
CA PHE A 131 11.78 -7.87 7.05
C PHE A 131 10.71 -6.97 7.67
N GLY A 132 10.25 -7.34 8.86
CA GLY A 132 9.30 -6.54 9.63
C GLY A 132 7.86 -6.56 9.05
N SER A 133 7.49 -7.58 8.28
CA SER A 133 6.12 -7.75 7.79
C SER A 133 5.11 -7.83 8.94
N GLU A 134 5.51 -8.41 10.07
CA GLU A 134 4.72 -8.54 11.29
C GLU A 134 4.29 -7.18 11.87
N TYR A 135 5.15 -6.16 11.79
CA TYR A 135 4.78 -4.80 12.25
C TYR A 135 3.75 -4.15 11.33
N ILE A 136 3.89 -4.38 10.02
CA ILE A 136 2.92 -3.86 9.04
C ILE A 136 1.59 -4.61 9.20
N GLU A 137 1.60 -5.91 9.38
CA GLU A 137 0.40 -6.72 9.65
C GLU A 137 -0.31 -6.27 10.93
N ALA A 138 0.42 -6.01 12.00
CA ALA A 138 -0.14 -5.49 13.25
C ALA A 138 -0.80 -4.11 13.03
N ALA A 139 -0.14 -3.22 12.27
CA ALA A 139 -0.68 -1.90 11.93
C ALA A 139 -1.93 -1.98 11.03
N LEU A 140 -1.97 -2.91 10.09
CA LEU A 140 -3.15 -3.17 9.26
C LEU A 140 -4.30 -3.73 10.10
N SER A 141 -4.01 -4.69 11.00
CA SER A 141 -4.99 -5.31 11.88
C SER A 141 -5.66 -4.28 12.81
N ALA A 142 -4.89 -3.32 13.33
CA ALA A 142 -5.41 -2.21 14.14
C ALA A 142 -6.41 -1.32 13.38
N GLN A 143 -6.44 -1.39 12.04
CA GLN A 143 -7.35 -0.67 11.15
C GLN A 143 -8.42 -1.56 10.52
N ASN A 144 -8.70 -2.74 11.08
CA ASN A 144 -9.60 -3.76 10.50
C ASN A 144 -9.19 -4.19 9.07
N ARG A 145 -7.89 -4.15 8.77
CA ARG A 145 -7.29 -4.56 7.51
C ARG A 145 -6.44 -5.81 7.72
N ARG A 146 -6.20 -6.56 6.65
CA ARG A 146 -5.42 -7.80 6.77
C ARG A 146 -4.55 -8.08 5.55
N LEU A 147 -3.44 -8.77 5.79
CA LEU A 147 -2.62 -9.43 4.78
C LEU A 147 -3.04 -10.90 4.68
N LEU A 148 -3.20 -11.42 3.47
CA LEU A 148 -3.34 -12.85 3.20
C LEU A 148 -2.21 -13.29 2.28
N VAL A 149 -1.48 -14.29 2.73
CA VAL A 149 -0.38 -14.92 1.99
C VAL A 149 -0.86 -16.23 1.40
N VAL A 150 -0.64 -16.43 0.11
CA VAL A 150 -1.12 -17.61 -0.62
C VAL A 150 -0.24 -18.82 -0.34
N ASP A 151 1.08 -18.63 -0.31
CA ASP A 151 2.07 -19.65 -0.01
C ASP A 151 3.09 -19.09 1.00
N ASP A 152 3.12 -19.69 2.18
CA ASP A 152 4.02 -19.25 3.28
C ASP A 152 5.48 -19.70 3.09
N LYS A 153 5.81 -20.36 1.98
CA LYS A 153 7.20 -20.73 1.70
C LYS A 153 8.03 -19.49 1.40
N GLU A 154 9.18 -19.39 2.02
CA GLU A 154 10.18 -18.38 1.68
C GLU A 154 10.85 -18.71 0.34
N ILE A 155 11.03 -17.70 -0.50
CA ILE A 155 11.77 -17.83 -1.77
C ILE A 155 13.19 -17.32 -1.54
N GLU A 156 14.16 -18.24 -1.56
CA GLU A 156 15.57 -17.92 -1.35
C GLU A 156 16.21 -17.17 -2.53
N ASP A 157 15.73 -17.41 -3.76
CA ASP A 157 16.36 -16.92 -5.00
C ASP A 157 16.49 -15.37 -5.06
N ASP A 158 15.53 -14.64 -4.54
CA ASP A 158 15.57 -13.16 -4.52
C ASP A 158 16.36 -12.57 -3.33
N LEU A 159 16.62 -13.37 -2.29
CA LEU A 159 17.31 -12.88 -1.10
C LEU A 159 18.72 -12.42 -1.40
N VAL A 160 19.46 -13.21 -2.18
CA VAL A 160 20.84 -12.89 -2.57
C VAL A 160 20.90 -11.60 -3.39
N GLN A 161 19.96 -11.42 -4.32
CA GLN A 161 19.88 -10.21 -5.12
C GLN A 161 19.51 -8.99 -4.26
N ASP A 162 18.49 -9.10 -3.41
CA ASP A 162 18.07 -8.05 -2.49
C ASP A 162 19.23 -7.63 -1.55
N MET A 163 19.98 -8.59 -1.00
CA MET A 163 21.14 -8.31 -0.15
C MET A 163 22.28 -7.65 -0.93
N THR A 164 22.54 -8.08 -2.16
CA THR A 164 23.54 -7.49 -3.04
C THR A 164 23.22 -6.02 -3.34
N ASP A 165 21.95 -5.73 -3.63
CA ASP A 165 21.47 -4.36 -3.90
C ASP A 165 21.65 -3.45 -2.68
N VAL A 166 21.35 -3.94 -1.47
CA VAL A 166 21.54 -3.20 -0.22
C VAL A 166 23.03 -2.95 0.04
N LEU A 167 23.86 -3.98 -0.06
CA LEU A 167 25.32 -3.85 0.13
C LEU A 167 25.91 -2.86 -0.87
N THR A 168 25.52 -2.94 -2.14
CA THR A 168 25.97 -2.01 -3.18
C THR A 168 25.53 -0.58 -2.87
N SER A 169 24.29 -0.36 -2.44
CA SER A 169 23.78 0.94 -2.04
C SER A 169 24.51 1.51 -0.81
N MET A 170 24.78 0.67 0.18
CA MET A 170 25.54 1.07 1.37
C MET A 170 27.00 1.42 1.02
N CYS A 171 27.67 0.61 0.20
CA CYS A 171 29.01 0.89 -0.29
C CYS A 171 29.06 2.21 -1.06
N ALA A 172 28.12 2.45 -1.98
CA ALA A 172 28.07 3.70 -2.73
C ALA A 172 27.93 4.94 -1.82
N ARG A 173 27.12 4.84 -0.75
CA ARG A 173 26.98 5.93 0.24
C ARG A 173 28.25 6.13 1.06
N LEU A 174 28.92 5.07 1.50
CA LEU A 174 30.17 5.14 2.25
C LEU A 174 31.30 5.73 1.40
N TYR A 175 31.46 5.29 0.16
CA TYR A 175 32.46 5.84 -0.76
C TYR A 175 32.13 7.27 -1.17
N GLY A 176 30.87 7.62 -1.40
CA GLY A 176 30.45 8.99 -1.67
C GLY A 176 30.74 9.94 -0.50
N CYS A 177 30.60 9.47 0.75
CA CYS A 177 30.94 10.25 1.93
C CYS A 177 32.43 10.47 2.09
N LEU A 178 33.29 9.50 1.72
CA LEU A 178 34.75 9.59 1.78
C LEU A 178 35.31 10.57 0.74
N LEU A 179 34.67 10.77 -0.40
CA LEU A 179 35.11 11.72 -1.43
C LEU A 179 34.79 13.18 -1.07
N TYR A 180 33.93 13.46 -0.09
CA TYR A 180 33.60 14.81 0.38
C TYR A 180 34.41 15.25 1.60
N THR A 181 35.22 14.37 2.17
CA THR A 181 36.06 14.65 3.38
C THR A 181 37.55 14.75 3.11
N SER A 182 37.97 14.84 1.86
CA SER A 182 39.38 15.07 1.48
C SER A 182 39.60 16.45 0.87
#